data_0cfc24232544423e0342154a7fda7e50
#
_entry.id   0cfc24232544423e0342154a7fda7e50
#
_cell.length_a   1.000
_cell.length_b   1.000
_cell.length_c   1.000
_cell.angle_alpha   90.00
_cell.angle_beta   90.00
_cell.angle_gamma   90.00
#
_symmetry.space_group_name_H-M   'P 1'
#
loop_
_entity.id
_entity.type
_entity.pdbx_description
1 polymer ?
#
loop_
_entity_poly.entity_id
_entity_poly.type
_entity_poly.pdbx_seq_one_letter_code
_entity_poly.pdbx_strand_id
1 'polypeptide(L)'
;MRLSRIQIISGVVLLLAALSAVLRAQDQISPSQEERRKAINLVRAINTAEVRYNVNISHGRFASWTELYDSGLVKDLQVSPGPEVIPGYHLDLLASPDGKSFMLALHDKKDGDGLFSVFSDQSGIIFLGAPLQ
;
A
#
# COMPACT_ATOMS: atom_id res chain seq x y z
N MET A 1 21.23 45.88 -40.09
CA MET A 1 21.22 44.97 -38.96
C MET A 1 20.30 43.81 -39.25
N ARG A 2 20.82 42.68 -39.67
CA ARG A 2 20.06 41.44 -39.81
C ARG A 2 20.31 40.61 -38.55
N LEU A 3 19.54 40.81 -37.51
CA LEU A 3 19.46 39.87 -36.39
C LEU A 3 18.82 38.57 -36.94
N SER A 4 19.60 37.54 -36.97
CA SER A 4 19.29 36.29 -37.67
C SER A 4 18.13 35.61 -36.98
N ARG A 5 17.07 35.34 -37.79
CA ARG A 5 15.90 34.54 -37.41
C ARG A 5 16.26 33.17 -36.77
N ILE A 6 17.50 32.74 -36.96
CA ILE A 6 18.06 31.49 -36.43
C ILE A 6 18.23 31.53 -34.90
N GLN A 7 18.56 32.68 -34.25
CA GLN A 7 18.71 32.76 -32.82
C GLN A 7 17.40 32.70 -32.05
N ILE A 8 16.31 33.19 -32.65
CA ILE A 8 14.98 33.14 -32.01
C ILE A 8 14.43 31.72 -32.02
N ILE A 9 14.66 30.95 -33.07
CA ILE A 9 14.21 29.58 -33.19
C ILE A 9 14.95 28.67 -32.21
N SER A 10 16.26 28.89 -31.98
CA SER A 10 17.07 28.13 -31.00
C SER A 10 16.59 28.33 -29.57
N GLY A 11 16.19 29.56 -29.19
CA GLY A 11 15.68 29.87 -27.86
C GLY A 11 14.32 29.23 -27.56
N VAL A 12 13.43 29.22 -28.54
CA VAL A 12 12.07 28.61 -28.40
C VAL A 12 12.13 27.10 -28.31
N VAL A 13 13.03 26.44 -29.06
CA VAL A 13 13.20 24.98 -29.01
C VAL A 13 13.79 24.55 -27.67
N LEU A 14 14.74 25.30 -27.11
CA LEU A 14 15.30 25.02 -25.78
C LEU A 14 14.27 25.21 -24.65
N LEU A 15 13.41 26.23 -24.76
CA LEU A 15 12.37 26.48 -23.76
C LEU A 15 11.29 25.38 -23.77
N LEU A 16 10.89 24.89 -24.94
CA LEU A 16 9.94 23.78 -25.09
C LEU A 16 10.51 22.45 -24.60
N ALA A 17 11.79 22.19 -24.81
CA ALA A 17 12.46 21.00 -24.29
C ALA A 17 12.57 21.00 -22.76
N ALA A 18 12.83 22.16 -22.15
CA ALA A 18 12.86 22.30 -20.69
C ALA A 18 11.47 22.12 -20.07
N LEU A 19 10.42 22.66 -20.70
CA LEU A 19 9.03 22.52 -20.21
C LEU A 19 8.56 21.08 -20.28
N SER A 20 8.91 20.33 -21.32
CA SER A 20 8.55 18.91 -21.45
C SER A 20 9.30 18.01 -20.46
N ALA A 21 10.52 18.37 -20.05
CA ALA A 21 11.26 17.65 -19.01
C ALA A 21 10.65 17.86 -17.62
N VAL A 22 10.19 19.07 -17.29
CA VAL A 22 9.52 19.39 -16.02
C VAL A 22 8.16 18.69 -15.93
N LEU A 23 7.39 18.64 -17.00
CA LEU A 23 6.10 17.93 -17.02
C LEU A 23 6.26 16.41 -16.85
N ARG A 24 7.32 15.81 -17.37
CA ARG A 24 7.60 14.38 -17.16
C ARG A 24 8.08 14.03 -15.76
N ALA A 25 8.66 14.98 -15.05
CA ALA A 25 9.14 14.76 -13.67
C ALA A 25 8.00 14.74 -12.64
N GLN A 26 6.81 15.27 -12.97
CA GLN A 26 5.69 15.35 -12.04
C GLN A 26 4.82 14.08 -11.99
N ASP A 27 4.92 13.17 -12.95
CA ASP A 27 4.08 11.96 -13.03
C ASP A 27 4.79 10.66 -12.62
N GLN A 28 6.06 10.70 -12.25
CA GLN A 28 6.76 9.52 -11.78
C GLN A 28 6.61 9.36 -10.27
N ILE A 29 5.48 8.76 -9.85
CA ILE A 29 5.38 8.17 -8.51
C ILE A 29 6.53 7.18 -8.38
N SER A 30 7.45 7.41 -7.43
CA SER A 30 8.57 6.49 -7.23
C SER A 30 8.04 5.07 -6.97
N PRO A 31 8.72 4.01 -7.43
CA PRO A 31 8.31 2.63 -7.17
C PRO A 31 8.05 2.36 -5.69
N SER A 32 8.81 2.98 -4.80
CA SER A 32 8.61 2.89 -3.34
C SER A 32 7.29 3.54 -2.87
N GLN A 33 6.84 4.62 -3.49
CA GLN A 33 5.55 5.24 -3.16
C GLN A 33 4.38 4.40 -3.66
N GLU A 34 4.51 3.79 -4.82
CA GLU A 34 3.50 2.88 -5.35
C GLU A 34 3.37 1.62 -4.50
N GLU A 35 4.48 1.02 -4.10
CA GLU A 35 4.51 -0.14 -3.20
C GLU A 35 3.86 0.19 -1.85
N ARG A 36 4.17 1.34 -1.25
CA ARG A 36 3.53 1.81 -0.01
C ARG A 36 2.03 1.98 -0.17
N ARG A 37 1.59 2.56 -1.26
CA ARG A 37 0.16 2.71 -1.55
C ARG A 37 -0.55 1.37 -1.68
N LYS A 38 0.07 0.40 -2.34
CA LYS A 38 -0.44 -0.98 -2.44
C LYS A 38 -0.58 -1.62 -1.06
N ALA A 39 0.42 -1.50 -0.20
CA ALA A 39 0.39 -2.02 1.16
C ALA A 39 -0.75 -1.39 2.00
N ILE A 40 -0.91 -0.07 1.95
CA ILE A 40 -1.99 0.63 2.64
C ILE A 40 -3.36 0.19 2.13
N ASN A 41 -3.53 0.05 0.82
CA ASN A 41 -4.79 -0.40 0.23
C ASN A 41 -5.11 -1.84 0.60
N LEU A 42 -4.11 -2.70 0.67
CA LEU A 42 -4.28 -4.08 1.13
C LEU A 42 -4.76 -4.13 2.59
N VAL A 43 -4.14 -3.37 3.49
CA VAL A 43 -4.59 -3.29 4.89
C VAL A 43 -6.02 -2.79 5.00
N ARG A 44 -6.42 -1.78 4.22
CA ARG A 44 -7.82 -1.30 4.18
C ARG A 44 -8.79 -2.39 3.71
N ALA A 45 -8.40 -3.14 2.70
CA ALA A 45 -9.22 -4.23 2.19
C ALA A 45 -9.38 -5.36 3.20
N ILE A 46 -8.30 -5.73 3.91
CA ILE A 46 -8.35 -6.74 4.99
C ILE A 46 -9.22 -6.24 6.14
N ASN A 47 -9.09 -4.99 6.59
CA ASN A 47 -9.99 -4.42 7.60
C ASN A 47 -11.46 -4.52 7.20
N THR A 48 -11.76 -4.22 5.93
CA THR A 48 -13.14 -4.35 5.40
C THR A 48 -13.61 -5.80 5.42
N ALA A 49 -12.73 -6.74 5.08
CA ALA A 49 -13.04 -8.17 5.12
C ALA A 49 -13.29 -8.65 6.56
N GLU A 50 -12.51 -8.17 7.54
CA GLU A 50 -12.70 -8.46 8.96
C GLU A 50 -14.06 -7.98 9.47
N VAL A 51 -14.45 -6.76 9.13
CA VAL A 51 -15.77 -6.24 9.49
C VAL A 51 -16.89 -7.09 8.87
N ARG A 52 -16.73 -7.47 7.60
CA ARG A 52 -17.71 -8.34 6.93
C ARG A 52 -17.79 -9.73 7.57
N TYR A 53 -16.67 -10.30 7.94
CA TYR A 53 -16.60 -11.57 8.66
C TYR A 53 -17.33 -11.48 10.00
N ASN A 54 -17.02 -10.45 10.77
CA ASN A 54 -17.64 -10.21 12.08
C ASN A 54 -19.17 -10.08 11.97
N VAL A 55 -19.65 -9.31 11.01
CA VAL A 55 -21.10 -9.02 10.88
C VAL A 55 -21.86 -10.16 10.22
N ASN A 56 -21.33 -10.73 9.12
CA ASN A 56 -22.12 -11.60 8.25
C ASN A 56 -21.86 -13.09 8.48
N ILE A 57 -20.71 -13.47 9.04
CA ILE A 57 -20.30 -14.87 9.18
C ILE A 57 -20.28 -15.29 10.65
N SER A 58 -19.49 -14.62 11.48
CA SER A 58 -19.30 -15.00 12.88
C SER A 58 -20.31 -14.38 13.84
N HIS A 59 -21.01 -13.33 13.43
CA HIS A 59 -21.96 -12.56 14.24
C HIS A 59 -21.38 -12.05 15.56
N GLY A 60 -20.23 -11.42 15.50
CA GLY A 60 -19.64 -10.72 16.64
C GLY A 60 -18.19 -11.11 16.99
N ARG A 61 -17.51 -11.88 16.12
CA ARG A 61 -16.12 -12.28 16.31
C ARG A 61 -15.29 -11.92 15.08
N PHE A 62 -14.06 -11.41 15.29
CA PHE A 62 -13.08 -11.22 14.24
C PHE A 62 -12.34 -12.53 13.92
N ALA A 63 -11.81 -12.64 12.71
CA ALA A 63 -11.19 -13.85 12.19
C ALA A 63 -9.67 -13.88 12.43
N SER A 64 -9.11 -15.07 12.48
CA SER A 64 -7.69 -15.28 12.14
C SER A 64 -7.48 -15.15 10.63
N TRP A 65 -6.22 -14.98 10.19
CA TRP A 65 -5.92 -14.91 8.76
C TRP A 65 -6.44 -16.13 7.99
N THR A 66 -6.24 -17.33 8.54
CA THR A 66 -6.73 -18.57 7.91
C THR A 66 -8.26 -18.58 7.76
N GLU A 67 -9.00 -18.22 8.81
CA GLU A 67 -10.46 -18.15 8.76
C GLU A 67 -10.94 -17.11 7.75
N LEU A 68 -10.28 -15.95 7.70
CA LEU A 68 -10.62 -14.88 6.76
C LEU A 68 -10.36 -15.30 5.31
N TYR A 69 -9.24 -15.98 5.06
CA TYR A 69 -8.89 -16.52 3.75
C TYR A 69 -9.88 -17.59 3.30
N ASP A 70 -10.17 -18.56 4.16
CA ASP A 70 -11.08 -19.68 3.88
C ASP A 70 -12.53 -19.23 3.69
N SER A 71 -12.91 -18.11 4.31
CA SER A 71 -14.22 -17.50 4.10
C SER A 71 -14.45 -16.96 2.68
N GLY A 72 -13.39 -16.78 1.90
CA GLY A 72 -13.41 -16.22 0.56
C GLY A 72 -13.51 -14.70 0.49
N LEU A 73 -13.58 -14.00 1.62
CA LEU A 73 -13.74 -12.54 1.66
C LEU A 73 -12.53 -11.75 1.12
N VAL A 74 -11.36 -12.40 1.06
CA VAL A 74 -10.11 -11.81 0.54
C VAL A 74 -9.71 -12.40 -0.82
N LYS A 75 -10.54 -13.22 -1.43
CA LYS A 75 -10.24 -13.92 -2.69
C LYS A 75 -9.88 -12.97 -3.84
N ASP A 76 -10.56 -11.84 -3.93
CA ASP A 76 -10.34 -10.87 -5.00
C ASP A 76 -9.09 -10.01 -4.80
N LEU A 77 -8.44 -10.10 -3.64
CA LEU A 77 -7.24 -9.32 -3.32
C LEU A 77 -5.96 -9.92 -3.90
N GLN A 78 -6.03 -11.10 -4.53
CA GLN A 78 -4.88 -11.82 -5.08
C GLN A 78 -3.77 -12.07 -4.03
N VAL A 79 -4.19 -12.41 -2.82
CA VAL A 79 -3.31 -12.70 -1.69
C VAL A 79 -3.05 -14.20 -1.53
N SER A 80 -1.95 -14.53 -0.89
CA SER A 80 -1.57 -15.90 -0.52
C SER A 80 -2.14 -16.27 0.87
N PRO A 81 -2.48 -17.54 1.12
CA PRO A 81 -2.90 -18.01 2.45
C PRO A 81 -1.74 -18.01 3.47
N GLY A 82 -0.50 -18.00 3.00
CA GLY A 82 0.68 -18.00 3.86
C GLY A 82 0.97 -16.64 4.49
N PRO A 83 1.98 -16.55 5.36
CA PRO A 83 2.36 -15.30 6.02
C PRO A 83 2.86 -14.24 5.04
N GLU A 84 3.50 -14.62 3.94
CA GLU A 84 3.82 -13.71 2.85
C GLU A 84 2.61 -13.57 1.93
N VAL A 85 1.76 -12.61 2.24
CA VAL A 85 0.44 -12.46 1.60
C VAL A 85 0.53 -11.88 0.18
N ILE A 86 1.51 -11.04 -0.07
CA ILE A 86 1.91 -10.55 -1.39
C ILE A 86 3.44 -10.52 -1.46
N PRO A 87 4.06 -10.58 -2.65
CA PRO A 87 5.50 -10.59 -2.80
C PRO A 87 6.19 -9.46 -2.04
N GLY A 88 7.10 -9.81 -1.12
CA GLY A 88 7.86 -8.86 -0.32
C GLY A 88 7.16 -8.34 0.94
N TYR A 89 5.94 -8.79 1.26
CA TYR A 89 5.21 -8.35 2.45
C TYR A 89 4.72 -9.51 3.31
N HIS A 90 5.02 -9.43 4.58
CA HIS A 90 4.58 -10.36 5.60
C HIS A 90 3.39 -9.78 6.39
N LEU A 91 2.37 -10.59 6.58
CA LEU A 91 1.17 -10.23 7.33
C LEU A 91 1.13 -10.93 8.67
N ASP A 92 0.92 -10.16 9.72
CA ASP A 92 0.53 -10.63 11.04
C ASP A 92 -0.91 -10.14 11.33
N LEU A 93 -1.85 -11.07 11.40
CA LEU A 93 -3.23 -10.81 11.79
C LEU A 93 -3.55 -11.63 13.03
N LEU A 94 -3.75 -10.94 14.15
CA LEU A 94 -3.95 -11.52 15.47
C LEU A 94 -5.32 -11.11 16.00
N ALA A 95 -6.26 -12.03 16.05
CA ALA A 95 -7.52 -11.84 16.75
C ALA A 95 -7.32 -12.09 18.27
N SER A 96 -8.00 -11.32 19.12
CA SER A 96 -8.01 -11.58 20.56
C SER A 96 -8.69 -12.92 20.88
N PRO A 97 -8.36 -13.56 22.03
CA PRO A 97 -8.95 -14.85 22.37
C PRO A 97 -10.48 -14.85 22.46
N ASP A 98 -11.06 -13.72 22.82
CA ASP A 98 -12.52 -13.52 22.87
C ASP A 98 -13.12 -13.10 21.50
N GLY A 99 -12.27 -12.88 20.51
CA GLY A 99 -12.65 -12.43 19.17
C GLY A 99 -13.19 -11.01 19.09
N LYS A 100 -13.10 -10.21 20.13
CA LYS A 100 -13.68 -8.86 20.18
C LYS A 100 -12.81 -7.78 19.55
N SER A 101 -11.55 -8.08 19.35
CA SER A 101 -10.58 -7.19 18.73
C SER A 101 -9.60 -7.95 17.84
N PHE A 102 -8.91 -7.23 16.98
CA PHE A 102 -7.78 -7.76 16.23
C PHE A 102 -6.70 -6.70 16.09
N MET A 103 -5.50 -7.15 15.81
CA MET A 103 -4.38 -6.34 15.36
C MET A 103 -3.88 -6.87 14.04
N LEU A 104 -3.56 -5.96 13.15
CA LEU A 104 -3.07 -6.23 11.80
C LEU A 104 -1.77 -5.48 11.59
N ALA A 105 -0.73 -6.18 11.16
CA ALA A 105 0.53 -5.58 10.75
C ALA A 105 0.97 -6.16 9.41
N LEU A 106 1.29 -5.30 8.47
CA LEU A 106 1.87 -5.66 7.17
C LEU A 106 3.28 -5.09 7.09
N HIS A 107 4.27 -5.96 7.07
CA HIS A 107 5.70 -5.62 7.11
C HIS A 107 6.37 -5.84 5.77
N ASP A 108 7.19 -4.88 5.33
CA ASP A 108 8.11 -5.07 4.20
C ASP A 108 9.24 -6.02 4.64
N LYS A 109 9.49 -7.06 3.85
CA LYS A 109 10.57 -8.06 4.07
C LYS A 109 11.94 -7.62 3.57
N LYS A 110 12.04 -6.51 2.87
CA LYS A 110 13.32 -6.04 2.33
C LYS A 110 14.23 -5.67 3.49
N ASP A 111 15.27 -6.47 3.69
CA ASP A 111 16.38 -6.17 4.59
C ASP A 111 17.04 -4.86 4.16
N GLY A 112 16.97 -3.83 4.97
CA GLY A 112 17.62 -2.54 4.72
C GLY A 112 16.92 -1.37 5.42
N ASP A 113 17.53 -0.22 5.39
CA ASP A 113 17.20 1.03 6.11
C ASP A 113 15.83 1.66 5.83
N GLY A 114 14.86 0.89 5.41
CA GLY A 114 13.55 1.40 5.02
C GLY A 114 12.40 0.49 5.38
N LEU A 115 12.50 -0.25 6.47
CA LEU A 115 11.41 -1.09 6.95
C LEU A 115 10.14 -0.27 7.08
N PHE A 116 9.24 -0.49 6.15
CA PHE A 116 7.94 0.14 6.14
C PHE A 116 6.91 -0.86 6.67
N SER A 117 6.15 -0.43 7.66
CA SER A 117 5.08 -1.23 8.23
C SER A 117 3.78 -0.45 8.24
N VAL A 118 2.70 -1.14 7.94
CA VAL A 118 1.34 -0.63 8.02
C VAL A 118 0.62 -1.39 9.11
N PHE A 119 0.06 -0.68 10.08
CA PHE A 119 -0.67 -1.25 11.20
C PHE A 119 -2.12 -0.83 11.16
N SER A 120 -2.99 -1.68 11.67
CA SER A 120 -4.39 -1.35 11.88
C SER A 120 -5.01 -2.26 12.95
N ASP A 121 -6.21 -1.91 13.38
CA ASP A 121 -7.00 -2.67 14.34
C ASP A 121 -8.49 -2.57 14.01
N GLN A 122 -9.33 -3.04 14.91
CA GLN A 122 -10.79 -3.00 14.79
C GLN A 122 -11.38 -1.58 14.67
N SER A 123 -10.62 -0.52 14.99
CA SER A 123 -11.06 0.87 14.76
C SER A 123 -11.00 1.27 13.29
N GLY A 124 -10.28 0.50 12.46
CA GLY A 124 -10.06 0.78 11.05
C GLY A 124 -9.09 1.92 10.78
N ILE A 125 -8.44 2.47 11.82
CA ILE A 125 -7.41 3.50 11.67
C ILE A 125 -6.14 2.84 11.15
N ILE A 126 -5.50 3.47 10.17
CA ILE A 126 -4.24 2.99 9.58
C ILE A 126 -3.08 3.82 10.11
N PHE A 127 -2.14 3.13 10.72
CA PHE A 127 -0.89 3.69 11.21
C PHE A 127 0.26 3.28 10.30
N LEU A 128 1.15 4.22 10.03
CA LEU A 128 2.39 3.96 9.32
C LEU A 128 3.55 4.07 10.29
N GLY A 129 4.45 3.11 10.24
CA GLY A 129 5.60 3.09 11.14
C GLY A 129 6.82 2.46 10.50
N ALA A 130 7.97 2.73 11.12
CA ALA A 130 9.17 1.95 10.95
C ALA A 130 9.38 1.15 12.24
N PRO A 131 9.88 -0.10 12.18
CA PRO A 131 10.23 -0.84 13.38
C PRO A 131 11.27 -0.03 14.17
N LEU A 132 11.12 -0.02 15.48
CA LEU A 132 12.16 0.49 16.38
C LEU A 132 13.36 -0.44 16.26
N GLN A 133 14.51 0.12 15.94
CA GLN A 133 15.80 -0.58 15.97
C GLN A 133 16.29 -0.73 17.40
#